data_ad357625a363b2700a682a7dff3598a7
#
_entry.id   ad357625a363b2700a682a7dff3598a7
#
_cell.length_a   1.000
_cell.length_b   1.000
_cell.length_c   1.000
_cell.angle_alpha   90.00
_cell.angle_beta   90.00
_cell.angle_gamma   90.00
#
_symmetry.space_group_name_H-M   'P 1'
#
loop_
_entity.id
_entity.type
_entity.pdbx_description
1 polymer ?
#
loop_
_entity_poly.entity_id
_entity_poly.type
_entity_poly.pdbx_seq_one_letter_code
_entity_poly.pdbx_strand_id
1 'polypeptide(L)'
;MSFVPDDLDGSSWEFIEPYMNDLRDRKLSCSNCLETFIADRSSLSEVISEARARLYIDMTCHTDDEEIQKSWMQFVENVQPKLSEYSDILNRRLVEHEALDELPERFGILVKGLKTDIAIFREENIPLSTQATKLVTEYNEICGAQMVEFDGELKTFAQMAIYFENTDRTIREAAWKAVSERRFEDNERVSEIYDELIQIRHKMATNAGFEGFQQYMFASMHRFDYTIEDCLEFHGSIETVCQPLRHRTDGERMRELGVDSLRPWDMGVDVKGRPALQPFNDIQEMVDGCSRIFHNMSSELGDYFDLLDTNDCLDLDSRKGKAPGGYQYYLQKSRLPFIFMNAAGTQRNIETMIHEAGHAFHSFYSGHLDLIHERDSPIEFAEVASMSMELLTHPHWEEFYESKDADRARRKHLEDIISLMPWMATIDAFQHWVYANPNHSREERAEKWLELGERFGPKVDMTGFEDIHKVSWQRQGHLFGVPFYLSLIHI
;
A
#
# COMPACT_ATOMS: atom_id res chain seq x y z
N MET A 1 -16.97 27.96 -18.02
CA MET A 1 -17.57 26.61 -18.09
C MET A 1 -16.45 25.63 -17.82
N SER A 2 -16.71 24.62 -17.03
CA SER A 2 -15.76 23.51 -16.83
C SER A 2 -15.46 22.84 -18.17
N PHE A 3 -14.24 22.35 -18.38
CA PHE A 3 -13.85 21.60 -19.59
C PHE A 3 -14.63 20.29 -19.71
N VAL A 4 -14.86 19.63 -18.59
CA VAL A 4 -15.65 18.41 -18.52
C VAL A 4 -16.97 18.64 -17.77
N PRO A 5 -18.08 17.97 -18.16
CA PRO A 5 -19.34 18.05 -17.43
C PRO A 5 -19.24 17.31 -16.08
N ASP A 6 -20.08 17.71 -15.13
CA ASP A 6 -20.06 17.15 -13.77
C ASP A 6 -20.50 15.69 -13.71
N ASP A 7 -21.26 15.20 -14.70
CA ASP A 7 -21.79 13.85 -14.81
C ASP A 7 -21.03 12.97 -15.82
N LEU A 8 -19.81 13.37 -16.23
CA LEU A 8 -18.99 12.56 -17.15
C LEU A 8 -18.64 11.22 -16.50
N ASP A 9 -18.97 10.14 -17.21
CA ASP A 9 -18.54 8.78 -16.83
C ASP A 9 -17.08 8.54 -17.23
N GLY A 10 -16.18 8.58 -16.24
CA GLY A 10 -14.75 8.33 -16.40
C GLY A 10 -14.38 6.85 -16.50
N SER A 11 -15.33 5.92 -16.42
CA SER A 11 -15.07 4.47 -16.53
C SER A 11 -15.18 3.93 -17.95
N SER A 12 -15.75 4.70 -18.88
CA SER A 12 -16.01 4.28 -20.26
C SER A 12 -15.23 5.13 -21.26
N TRP A 13 -14.50 4.46 -22.15
CA TRP A 13 -13.72 5.12 -23.20
C TRP A 13 -14.59 5.94 -24.15
N GLU A 14 -15.78 5.49 -24.47
CA GLU A 14 -16.71 6.19 -25.35
C GLU A 14 -17.00 7.63 -24.88
N PHE A 15 -17.10 7.83 -23.57
CA PHE A 15 -17.36 9.14 -22.99
C PHE A 15 -16.08 9.97 -22.79
N ILE A 16 -14.93 9.32 -22.57
CA ILE A 16 -13.61 9.96 -22.38
C ILE A 16 -13.04 10.45 -23.72
N GLU A 17 -13.16 9.67 -24.77
CA GLU A 17 -12.48 9.86 -26.08
C GLU A 17 -12.70 11.25 -26.69
N PRO A 18 -13.90 11.85 -26.70
CA PRO A 18 -14.09 13.18 -27.25
C PRO A 18 -13.21 14.27 -26.60
N TYR A 19 -13.02 14.20 -25.28
CA TYR A 19 -12.20 15.15 -24.52
C TYR A 19 -10.70 14.89 -24.74
N MET A 20 -10.28 13.64 -24.81
CA MET A 20 -8.92 13.28 -25.19
C MET A 20 -8.56 13.74 -26.59
N ASN A 21 -9.49 13.59 -27.55
CA ASN A 21 -9.33 14.10 -28.91
C ASN A 21 -9.26 15.63 -28.96
N ASP A 22 -10.11 16.33 -28.20
CA ASP A 22 -10.01 17.78 -28.08
C ASP A 22 -8.63 18.22 -27.57
N LEU A 23 -8.16 17.64 -26.47
CA LEU A 23 -6.82 17.92 -25.93
C LEU A 23 -5.71 17.57 -26.94
N ARG A 24 -5.83 16.48 -27.70
CA ARG A 24 -4.87 16.08 -28.72
C ARG A 24 -4.82 17.07 -29.86
N ASP A 25 -5.97 17.56 -30.35
CA ASP A 25 -6.08 18.28 -31.61
C ASP A 25 -6.13 19.82 -31.40
N ARG A 26 -6.31 20.30 -30.18
CA ARG A 26 -6.39 21.69 -29.79
C ARG A 26 -5.14 22.46 -30.20
N LYS A 27 -5.32 23.67 -30.75
CA LYS A 27 -4.20 24.56 -31.05
C LYS A 27 -3.64 25.18 -29.77
N LEU A 28 -2.38 25.00 -29.55
CA LEU A 28 -1.60 25.65 -28.49
C LEU A 28 -0.73 26.70 -29.17
N SER A 29 -0.79 27.95 -28.77
CA SER A 29 -0.09 29.05 -29.46
C SER A 29 0.67 30.02 -28.53
N CYS A 30 0.58 29.78 -27.21
CA CYS A 30 1.22 30.62 -26.20
C CYS A 30 1.27 29.92 -24.84
N SER A 31 2.07 30.44 -23.89
CA SER A 31 2.18 29.93 -22.52
C SER A 31 0.84 29.86 -21.78
N ASN A 32 -0.02 30.88 -21.89
CA ASN A 32 -1.36 30.84 -21.30
C ASN A 32 -2.22 29.69 -21.88
N CYS A 33 -2.01 29.35 -23.16
CA CYS A 33 -2.70 28.21 -23.78
C CYS A 33 -2.21 26.90 -23.17
N LEU A 34 -0.92 26.80 -22.81
CA LEU A 34 -0.37 25.64 -22.11
C LEU A 34 -0.91 25.52 -20.69
N GLU A 35 -1.00 26.61 -19.93
CA GLU A 35 -1.62 26.58 -18.59
C GLU A 35 -3.09 26.13 -18.65
N THR A 36 -3.87 26.64 -19.63
CA THR A 36 -5.25 26.18 -19.83
C THR A 36 -5.30 24.70 -20.22
N PHE A 37 -4.38 24.24 -21.08
CA PHE A 37 -4.28 22.83 -21.45
C PHE A 37 -3.98 21.93 -20.24
N ILE A 38 -3.06 22.36 -19.37
CA ILE A 38 -2.73 21.63 -18.12
C ILE A 38 -3.96 21.57 -17.20
N ALA A 39 -4.68 22.68 -17.04
CA ALA A 39 -5.87 22.75 -16.21
C ALA A 39 -7.02 21.86 -16.74
N ASP A 40 -7.29 21.91 -18.04
CA ASP A 40 -8.33 21.09 -18.67
C ASP A 40 -7.99 19.59 -18.61
N ARG A 41 -6.71 19.25 -18.87
CA ARG A 41 -6.22 17.88 -18.71
C ARG A 41 -6.35 17.41 -17.26
N SER A 42 -6.03 18.26 -16.28
CA SER A 42 -6.20 18.00 -14.86
C SER A 42 -7.66 17.67 -14.52
N SER A 43 -8.60 18.49 -14.99
CA SER A 43 -10.04 18.28 -14.77
C SER A 43 -10.55 16.95 -15.34
N LEU A 44 -10.08 16.57 -16.54
CA LEU A 44 -10.41 15.27 -17.13
C LEU A 44 -9.77 14.11 -16.33
N SER A 45 -8.52 14.29 -15.91
CA SER A 45 -7.79 13.30 -15.11
C SER A 45 -8.44 13.05 -13.74
N GLU A 46 -9.03 14.06 -13.12
CA GLU A 46 -9.79 13.92 -11.86
C GLU A 46 -10.97 12.95 -12.02
N VAL A 47 -11.74 13.11 -13.08
CA VAL A 47 -12.92 12.25 -13.36
C VAL A 47 -12.48 10.79 -13.62
N ILE A 48 -11.47 10.61 -14.47
CA ILE A 48 -10.96 9.29 -14.81
C ILE A 48 -10.31 8.59 -13.58
N SER A 49 -9.52 9.34 -12.82
CA SER A 49 -8.88 8.83 -11.62
C SER A 49 -9.89 8.37 -10.57
N GLU A 50 -10.95 9.17 -10.36
CA GLU A 50 -12.01 8.77 -9.41
C GLU A 50 -12.78 7.55 -9.89
N ALA A 51 -13.15 7.48 -11.18
CA ALA A 51 -13.82 6.30 -11.73
C ALA A 51 -12.98 5.03 -11.55
N ARG A 52 -11.67 5.12 -11.86
CA ARG A 52 -10.73 4.02 -11.62
C ARG A 52 -10.63 3.66 -10.13
N ALA A 53 -10.56 4.66 -9.24
CA ALA A 53 -10.49 4.46 -7.80
C ALA A 53 -11.71 3.68 -7.29
N ARG A 54 -12.92 4.08 -7.69
CA ARG A 54 -14.16 3.40 -7.30
C ARG A 54 -14.21 1.96 -7.79
N LEU A 55 -13.86 1.71 -9.04
CA LEU A 55 -13.77 0.35 -9.58
C LEU A 55 -12.75 -0.52 -8.82
N TYR A 56 -11.62 0.06 -8.43
CA TYR A 56 -10.60 -0.64 -7.65
C TYR A 56 -11.07 -0.92 -6.21
N ILE A 57 -11.71 0.05 -5.56
CA ILE A 57 -12.32 -0.09 -4.23
C ILE A 57 -13.37 -1.21 -4.26
N ASP A 58 -14.30 -1.16 -5.20
CA ASP A 58 -15.34 -2.18 -5.33
C ASP A 58 -14.72 -3.57 -5.53
N MET A 59 -13.72 -3.68 -6.41
CA MET A 59 -13.01 -4.93 -6.69
C MET A 59 -12.33 -5.49 -5.45
N THR A 60 -11.69 -4.66 -4.64
CA THR A 60 -10.99 -5.11 -3.41
C THR A 60 -11.96 -5.39 -2.25
N CYS A 61 -13.08 -4.69 -2.18
CA CYS A 61 -14.14 -4.93 -1.20
C CYS A 61 -14.93 -6.22 -1.48
N HIS A 62 -14.96 -6.68 -2.75
CA HIS A 62 -15.80 -7.78 -3.22
C HIS A 62 -15.05 -8.67 -4.24
N THR A 63 -13.95 -9.31 -3.80
CA THR A 63 -13.10 -10.16 -4.69
C THR A 63 -13.81 -11.41 -5.18
N ASP A 64 -14.92 -11.80 -4.56
CA ASP A 64 -15.75 -12.96 -4.91
C ASP A 64 -17.03 -12.60 -5.70
N ASP A 65 -17.22 -11.34 -6.10
CA ASP A 65 -18.33 -10.90 -6.95
C ASP A 65 -17.88 -10.82 -8.42
N GLU A 66 -18.39 -11.73 -9.25
CA GLU A 66 -18.01 -11.86 -10.67
C GLU A 66 -18.35 -10.61 -11.51
N GLU A 67 -19.45 -9.90 -11.24
CA GLU A 67 -19.85 -8.71 -12.01
C GLU A 67 -18.96 -7.50 -11.65
N ILE A 68 -18.59 -7.36 -10.39
CA ILE A 68 -17.65 -6.34 -9.93
C ILE A 68 -16.26 -6.59 -10.53
N GLN A 69 -15.76 -7.83 -10.44
CA GLN A 69 -14.48 -8.23 -11.05
C GLN A 69 -14.47 -7.96 -12.56
N LYS A 70 -15.54 -8.28 -13.24
CA LYS A 70 -15.69 -8.03 -14.67
C LYS A 70 -15.67 -6.54 -15.01
N SER A 71 -16.31 -5.69 -14.21
CA SER A 71 -16.32 -4.23 -14.40
C SER A 71 -14.92 -3.65 -14.28
N TRP A 72 -14.16 -4.07 -13.26
CA TRP A 72 -12.75 -3.72 -13.11
C TRP A 72 -11.92 -4.19 -14.31
N MET A 73 -12.06 -5.44 -14.71
CA MET A 73 -11.33 -5.99 -15.84
C MET A 73 -11.66 -5.32 -17.18
N GLN A 74 -12.90 -4.89 -17.40
CA GLN A 74 -13.28 -4.09 -18.57
C GLN A 74 -12.53 -2.75 -18.62
N PHE A 75 -12.39 -2.08 -17.49
CA PHE A 75 -11.60 -0.84 -17.42
C PHE A 75 -10.11 -1.12 -17.72
N VAL A 76 -9.52 -2.13 -17.11
CA VAL A 76 -8.11 -2.52 -17.29
C VAL A 76 -7.79 -2.91 -18.72
N GLU A 77 -8.72 -3.60 -19.40
CA GLU A 77 -8.50 -4.09 -20.77
C GLU A 77 -8.83 -3.09 -21.86
N ASN A 78 -9.83 -2.23 -21.64
CA ASN A 78 -10.39 -1.42 -22.72
C ASN A 78 -10.20 0.09 -22.56
N VAL A 79 -9.98 0.57 -21.33
CA VAL A 79 -9.81 2.01 -21.04
C VAL A 79 -8.34 2.32 -20.74
N GLN A 80 -7.73 1.63 -19.78
CA GLN A 80 -6.36 1.91 -19.34
C GLN A 80 -5.30 1.88 -20.45
N PRO A 81 -5.31 0.94 -21.43
CA PRO A 81 -4.37 0.95 -22.55
C PRO A 81 -4.46 2.22 -23.39
N LYS A 82 -5.66 2.67 -23.70
CA LYS A 82 -5.91 3.89 -24.48
C LYS A 82 -5.49 5.14 -23.71
N LEU A 83 -5.75 5.18 -22.40
CA LEU A 83 -5.27 6.27 -21.53
C LEU A 83 -3.75 6.37 -21.56
N SER A 84 -3.05 5.24 -21.56
CA SER A 84 -1.58 5.20 -21.63
C SER A 84 -1.05 5.79 -22.94
N GLU A 85 -1.64 5.40 -24.09
CA GLU A 85 -1.29 5.94 -25.40
C GLU A 85 -1.56 7.46 -25.49
N TYR A 86 -2.75 7.90 -25.08
CA TYR A 86 -3.09 9.33 -25.10
C TYR A 86 -2.26 10.15 -24.12
N SER A 87 -1.89 9.60 -22.97
CA SER A 87 -1.02 10.28 -22.01
C SER A 87 0.34 10.59 -22.63
N ASP A 88 0.96 9.65 -23.35
CA ASP A 88 2.24 9.93 -24.06
C ASP A 88 2.07 11.01 -25.12
N ILE A 89 1.02 10.95 -25.93
CA ILE A 89 0.71 11.98 -26.93
C ILE A 89 0.59 13.36 -26.27
N LEU A 90 -0.19 13.48 -25.20
CA LEU A 90 -0.42 14.74 -24.51
C LEU A 90 0.83 15.23 -23.78
N ASN A 91 1.63 14.33 -23.20
CA ASN A 91 2.92 14.64 -22.60
C ASN A 91 3.87 15.28 -23.62
N ARG A 92 4.02 14.64 -24.80
CA ARG A 92 4.87 15.16 -25.89
C ARG A 92 4.39 16.52 -26.38
N ARG A 93 3.10 16.69 -26.55
CA ARG A 93 2.53 17.99 -26.97
C ARG A 93 2.88 19.12 -26.02
N LEU A 94 2.90 18.86 -24.72
CA LEU A 94 3.29 19.86 -23.73
C LEU A 94 4.81 20.09 -23.73
N VAL A 95 5.58 19.01 -23.63
CA VAL A 95 7.04 19.07 -23.43
C VAL A 95 7.79 19.58 -24.67
N GLU A 96 7.28 19.29 -25.86
CA GLU A 96 7.89 19.72 -27.15
C GLU A 96 7.40 21.11 -27.60
N HIS A 97 6.54 21.77 -26.83
CA HIS A 97 6.01 23.07 -27.20
C HIS A 97 7.05 24.19 -27.00
N GLU A 98 7.16 25.10 -27.96
CA GLU A 98 8.15 26.20 -27.97
C GLU A 98 8.03 27.15 -26.77
N ALA A 99 6.82 27.33 -26.22
CA ALA A 99 6.57 28.16 -25.04
C ALA A 99 6.70 27.41 -23.71
N LEU A 100 7.27 26.20 -23.69
CA LEU A 100 7.41 25.42 -22.45
C LEU A 100 8.21 26.18 -21.38
N ASP A 101 9.31 26.82 -21.80
CA ASP A 101 10.21 27.56 -20.90
C ASP A 101 9.61 28.87 -20.37
N GLU A 102 8.45 29.28 -20.90
CA GLU A 102 7.67 30.43 -20.40
C GLU A 102 6.70 30.07 -19.29
N LEU A 103 6.51 28.76 -19.00
CA LEU A 103 5.64 28.32 -17.92
C LEU A 103 6.19 28.77 -16.54
N PRO A 104 5.31 29.17 -15.60
CA PRO A 104 5.69 29.46 -14.23
C PRO A 104 6.48 28.33 -13.56
N GLU A 105 7.40 28.68 -12.65
CA GLU A 105 8.27 27.75 -11.92
C GLU A 105 7.49 26.62 -11.21
N ARG A 106 6.26 26.87 -10.78
CA ARG A 106 5.38 25.87 -10.14
C ARG A 106 5.16 24.61 -10.99
N PHE A 107 5.30 24.71 -12.32
CA PHE A 107 5.18 23.55 -13.21
C PHE A 107 6.49 22.76 -13.39
N GLY A 108 7.60 23.19 -12.76
CA GLY A 108 8.91 22.58 -12.96
C GLY A 108 8.95 21.09 -12.63
N ILE A 109 8.33 20.67 -11.52
CA ILE A 109 8.24 19.27 -11.12
C ILE A 109 7.34 18.48 -12.08
N LEU A 110 6.18 19.03 -12.48
CA LEU A 110 5.32 18.41 -13.48
C LEU A 110 6.09 18.16 -14.79
N VAL A 111 6.76 19.18 -15.31
CA VAL A 111 7.54 19.07 -16.57
C VAL A 111 8.65 18.04 -16.46
N LYS A 112 9.34 17.96 -15.30
CA LYS A 112 10.35 16.93 -15.04
C LYS A 112 9.74 15.52 -15.07
N GLY A 113 8.60 15.33 -14.41
CA GLY A 113 7.85 14.07 -14.43
C GLY A 113 7.44 13.68 -15.84
N LEU A 114 6.79 14.59 -16.60
CA LEU A 114 6.35 14.31 -17.96
C LEU A 114 7.51 13.97 -18.93
N LYS A 115 8.67 14.62 -18.79
CA LYS A 115 9.87 14.25 -19.55
C LYS A 115 10.34 12.83 -19.23
N THR A 116 10.25 12.42 -17.97
CA THR A 116 10.59 11.06 -17.55
C THR A 116 9.58 10.06 -18.09
N ASP A 117 8.27 10.34 -18.00
CA ASP A 117 7.22 9.48 -18.53
C ASP A 117 7.40 9.23 -20.04
N ILE A 118 7.70 10.28 -20.81
CA ILE A 118 8.01 10.16 -22.25
C ILE A 118 9.25 9.28 -22.47
N ALA A 119 10.28 9.43 -21.66
CA ALA A 119 11.51 8.66 -21.80
C ALA A 119 11.32 7.17 -21.56
N ILE A 120 10.44 6.79 -20.62
CA ILE A 120 10.18 5.39 -20.28
C ILE A 120 9.01 4.75 -21.05
N PHE A 121 8.17 5.55 -21.70
CA PHE A 121 6.99 5.05 -22.43
C PHE A 121 7.40 4.16 -23.60
N ARG A 122 6.75 3.00 -23.72
CA ARG A 122 6.85 2.08 -24.87
C ARG A 122 5.47 1.46 -25.12
N GLU A 123 4.99 1.49 -26.36
CA GLU A 123 3.71 0.86 -26.74
C GLU A 123 3.69 -0.65 -26.41
N GLU A 124 4.85 -1.32 -26.56
CA GLU A 124 5.01 -2.73 -26.25
C GLU A 124 4.82 -3.05 -24.76
N ASN A 125 4.91 -2.06 -23.87
CA ASN A 125 4.70 -2.22 -22.44
C ASN A 125 3.21 -2.14 -22.04
N ILE A 126 2.34 -1.62 -22.89
CA ILE A 126 0.90 -1.51 -22.60
C ILE A 126 0.27 -2.90 -22.34
N PRO A 127 0.40 -3.90 -23.23
CA PRO A 127 -0.14 -5.23 -22.96
C PRO A 127 0.54 -5.93 -21.78
N LEU A 128 1.81 -5.67 -21.52
CA LEU A 128 2.54 -6.20 -20.37
C LEU A 128 2.00 -5.64 -19.06
N SER A 129 1.70 -4.34 -19.01
CA SER A 129 1.07 -3.70 -17.85
C SER A 129 -0.34 -4.27 -17.58
N THR A 130 -1.15 -4.47 -18.62
CA THR A 130 -2.45 -5.13 -18.50
C THR A 130 -2.31 -6.55 -17.94
N GLN A 131 -1.35 -7.34 -18.44
CA GLN A 131 -1.10 -8.69 -17.93
C GLN A 131 -0.64 -8.67 -16.46
N ALA A 132 0.25 -7.76 -16.09
CA ALA A 132 0.67 -7.60 -14.70
C ALA A 132 -0.50 -7.28 -13.77
N THR A 133 -1.41 -6.37 -14.18
CA THR A 133 -2.61 -6.04 -13.40
C THR A 133 -3.52 -7.25 -13.20
N LYS A 134 -3.71 -8.09 -14.24
CA LYS A 134 -4.49 -9.34 -14.13
C LYS A 134 -3.92 -10.30 -13.09
N LEU A 135 -2.60 -10.49 -13.10
CA LEU A 135 -1.91 -11.36 -12.13
C LEU A 135 -2.04 -10.83 -10.69
N VAL A 136 -1.97 -9.51 -10.51
CA VAL A 136 -2.17 -8.88 -9.20
C VAL A 136 -3.63 -9.05 -8.73
N THR A 137 -4.61 -8.90 -9.63
CA THR A 137 -6.02 -9.15 -9.31
C THR A 137 -6.22 -10.61 -8.88
N GLU A 138 -5.67 -11.58 -9.60
CA GLU A 138 -5.72 -13.00 -9.22
C GLU A 138 -5.07 -13.27 -7.84
N TYR A 139 -3.93 -12.63 -7.55
CA TYR A 139 -3.33 -12.71 -6.21
C TYR A 139 -4.28 -12.21 -5.12
N ASN A 140 -4.96 -11.09 -5.34
CA ASN A 140 -5.92 -10.54 -4.39
C ASN A 140 -7.14 -11.47 -4.19
N GLU A 141 -7.64 -12.09 -5.26
CA GLU A 141 -8.73 -13.09 -5.20
C GLU A 141 -8.31 -14.30 -4.35
N ILE A 142 -7.11 -14.86 -4.61
CA ILE A 142 -6.56 -15.97 -3.80
C ILE A 142 -6.49 -15.58 -2.33
N CYS A 143 -5.91 -14.42 -2.02
CA CYS A 143 -5.77 -13.96 -0.64
C CYS A 143 -7.12 -13.67 0.03
N GLY A 144 -8.07 -13.07 -0.69
CA GLY A 144 -9.43 -12.80 -0.20
C GLY A 144 -10.26 -14.05 0.09
N ALA A 145 -9.93 -15.16 -0.57
CA ALA A 145 -10.56 -16.46 -0.37
C ALA A 145 -9.99 -17.26 0.82
N GLN A 146 -8.86 -16.82 1.40
CA GLN A 146 -8.19 -17.55 2.48
C GLN A 146 -8.95 -17.45 3.80
N MET A 147 -9.51 -18.58 4.25
CA MET A 147 -10.25 -18.73 5.50
C MET A 147 -9.73 -19.96 6.25
N VAL A 148 -9.85 -19.94 7.57
CA VAL A 148 -9.55 -21.09 8.44
C VAL A 148 -10.74 -21.40 9.34
N GLU A 149 -11.00 -22.69 9.56
CA GLU A 149 -11.92 -23.13 10.61
C GLU A 149 -11.17 -23.14 11.94
N PHE A 150 -11.61 -22.31 12.89
CA PHE A 150 -10.98 -22.21 14.19
C PHE A 150 -12.03 -21.88 15.26
N ASP A 151 -11.97 -22.58 16.39
CA ASP A 151 -12.93 -22.43 17.49
C ASP A 151 -14.40 -22.65 17.05
N GLY A 152 -14.61 -23.58 16.09
CA GLY A 152 -15.94 -23.94 15.56
C GLY A 152 -16.54 -22.93 14.57
N GLU A 153 -15.78 -21.93 14.12
CA GLU A 153 -16.21 -20.92 13.16
C GLU A 153 -15.21 -20.77 12.01
N LEU A 154 -15.73 -20.35 10.86
CA LEU A 154 -14.89 -20.00 9.72
C LEU A 154 -14.44 -18.55 9.85
N LYS A 155 -13.12 -18.31 9.91
CA LYS A 155 -12.51 -17.01 10.21
C LYS A 155 -11.58 -16.55 9.11
N THR A 156 -11.54 -15.23 8.87
CA THR A 156 -10.50 -14.60 8.05
C THR A 156 -9.17 -14.58 8.82
N PHE A 157 -8.05 -14.35 8.09
CA PHE A 157 -6.75 -14.19 8.76
C PHE A 157 -6.68 -12.97 9.70
N ALA A 158 -7.43 -11.90 9.39
CA ALA A 158 -7.54 -10.76 10.29
C ALA A 158 -8.27 -11.13 11.59
N GLN A 159 -9.35 -11.90 11.50
CA GLN A 159 -10.07 -12.41 12.68
C GLN A 159 -9.23 -13.40 13.51
N MET A 160 -8.24 -14.06 12.89
CA MET A 160 -7.30 -14.92 13.62
C MET A 160 -6.27 -14.16 14.45
N ALA A 161 -6.06 -12.85 14.20
CA ALA A 161 -5.03 -12.06 14.87
C ALA A 161 -5.16 -12.07 16.40
N ILE A 162 -6.39 -12.04 16.93
CA ILE A 162 -6.65 -12.07 18.37
C ILE A 162 -6.12 -13.34 19.05
N TYR A 163 -6.13 -14.48 18.34
CA TYR A 163 -5.64 -15.76 18.86
C TYR A 163 -4.11 -15.81 18.94
N PHE A 164 -3.40 -14.99 18.15
CA PHE A 164 -1.92 -14.87 18.26
C PHE A 164 -1.47 -14.12 19.52
N GLU A 165 -2.38 -13.36 20.13
CA GLU A 165 -2.14 -12.66 21.39
C GLU A 165 -2.71 -13.40 22.62
N ASN A 166 -3.31 -14.60 22.43
CA ASN A 166 -3.90 -15.37 23.52
C ASN A 166 -2.84 -15.75 24.57
N THR A 167 -3.19 -15.74 25.85
CA THR A 167 -2.28 -16.08 26.94
C THR A 167 -1.89 -17.57 26.96
N ASP A 168 -2.77 -18.46 26.44
CA ASP A 168 -2.47 -19.88 26.29
C ASP A 168 -1.60 -20.13 25.04
N ARG A 169 -0.37 -20.59 25.27
CA ARG A 169 0.59 -20.88 24.20
C ARG A 169 0.11 -21.94 23.21
N THR A 170 -0.69 -22.91 23.68
CA THR A 170 -1.21 -24.00 22.81
C THR A 170 -2.25 -23.46 21.82
N ILE A 171 -3.07 -22.49 22.23
CA ILE A 171 -4.01 -21.80 21.36
C ILE A 171 -3.26 -20.97 20.31
N ARG A 172 -2.22 -20.21 20.73
CA ARG A 172 -1.41 -19.42 19.80
C ARG A 172 -0.72 -20.29 18.76
N GLU A 173 -0.13 -21.43 19.20
CA GLU A 173 0.50 -22.39 18.30
C GLU A 173 -0.49 -22.96 17.30
N ALA A 174 -1.67 -23.40 17.75
CA ALA A 174 -2.72 -23.93 16.89
C ALA A 174 -3.20 -22.89 15.87
N ALA A 175 -3.44 -21.65 16.31
CA ALA A 175 -3.86 -20.55 15.44
C ALA A 175 -2.80 -20.23 14.39
N TRP A 176 -1.53 -20.14 14.77
CA TRP A 176 -0.43 -19.86 13.85
C TRP A 176 -0.28 -20.97 12.79
N LYS A 177 -0.36 -22.23 13.22
CA LYS A 177 -0.31 -23.39 12.31
C LYS A 177 -1.47 -23.33 11.31
N ALA A 178 -2.70 -23.18 11.78
CA ALA A 178 -3.88 -23.12 10.92
C ALA A 178 -3.76 -22.06 9.82
N VAL A 179 -3.34 -20.83 10.17
CA VAL A 179 -3.16 -19.75 9.21
C VAL A 179 -1.99 -20.02 8.27
N SER A 180 -0.87 -20.53 8.80
CA SER A 180 0.33 -20.77 8.00
C SER A 180 0.15 -21.92 7.00
N GLU A 181 -0.48 -23.01 7.43
CA GLU A 181 -0.81 -24.16 6.59
C GLU A 181 -1.80 -23.77 5.50
N ARG A 182 -2.88 -23.04 5.84
CA ARG A 182 -3.86 -22.56 4.84
C ARG A 182 -3.21 -21.67 3.79
N ARG A 183 -2.32 -20.76 4.19
CA ARG A 183 -1.58 -19.91 3.24
C ARG A 183 -0.66 -20.75 2.36
N PHE A 184 -0.02 -21.77 2.92
CA PHE A 184 0.89 -22.66 2.21
C PHE A 184 0.18 -23.51 1.13
N GLU A 185 -1.12 -23.80 1.28
CA GLU A 185 -1.91 -24.50 0.26
C GLU A 185 -1.89 -23.78 -1.09
N ASP A 186 -1.87 -22.45 -1.10
CA ASP A 186 -1.85 -21.64 -2.31
C ASP A 186 -0.42 -21.31 -2.81
N ASN A 187 0.63 -21.78 -2.10
CA ASN A 187 2.01 -21.41 -2.34
C ASN A 187 2.46 -21.59 -3.79
N GLU A 188 2.08 -22.68 -4.45
CA GLU A 188 2.53 -22.98 -5.82
C GLU A 188 1.98 -21.92 -6.79
N ARG A 189 0.67 -21.62 -6.75
CA ARG A 189 0.06 -20.63 -7.64
C ARG A 189 0.56 -19.21 -7.36
N VAL A 190 0.74 -18.85 -6.10
CA VAL A 190 1.30 -17.54 -5.71
C VAL A 190 2.75 -17.40 -6.18
N SER A 191 3.54 -18.49 -6.13
CA SER A 191 4.90 -18.51 -6.70
C SER A 191 4.90 -18.32 -8.22
N GLU A 192 4.00 -18.99 -8.95
CA GLU A 192 3.84 -18.83 -10.41
C GLU A 192 3.49 -17.38 -10.77
N ILE A 193 2.52 -16.78 -10.08
CA ILE A 193 2.15 -15.37 -10.28
C ILE A 193 3.37 -14.46 -10.12
N TYR A 194 4.17 -14.69 -9.09
CA TYR A 194 5.35 -13.85 -8.85
C TYR A 194 6.44 -14.07 -9.90
N ASP A 195 6.66 -15.31 -10.34
CA ASP A 195 7.60 -15.63 -11.42
C ASP A 195 7.20 -14.92 -12.73
N GLU A 196 5.91 -14.97 -13.10
CA GLU A 196 5.40 -14.27 -14.26
C GLU A 196 5.55 -12.75 -14.13
N LEU A 197 5.23 -12.17 -12.97
CA LEU A 197 5.41 -10.73 -12.70
C LEU A 197 6.86 -10.28 -12.84
N ILE A 198 7.82 -11.06 -12.34
CA ILE A 198 9.26 -10.76 -12.48
C ILE A 198 9.65 -10.67 -13.97
N GLN A 199 9.23 -11.64 -14.78
CA GLN A 199 9.57 -11.68 -16.21
C GLN A 199 8.90 -10.54 -16.98
N ILE A 200 7.62 -10.24 -16.70
CA ILE A 200 6.91 -9.12 -17.31
C ILE A 200 7.61 -7.79 -16.98
N ARG A 201 7.92 -7.56 -15.72
CA ARG A 201 8.57 -6.33 -15.22
C ARG A 201 9.98 -6.16 -15.78
N HIS A 202 10.77 -7.24 -15.83
CA HIS A 202 12.08 -7.22 -16.49
C HIS A 202 11.97 -6.88 -17.98
N LYS A 203 10.97 -7.44 -18.67
CA LYS A 203 10.71 -7.15 -20.08
C LYS A 203 10.31 -5.68 -20.29
N MET A 204 9.45 -5.14 -19.41
CA MET A 204 9.06 -3.72 -19.47
C MET A 204 10.26 -2.78 -19.34
N ALA A 205 11.15 -3.05 -18.38
CA ALA A 205 12.37 -2.28 -18.19
C ALA A 205 13.29 -2.36 -19.41
N THR A 206 13.51 -3.56 -19.95
CA THR A 206 14.36 -3.77 -21.14
C THR A 206 13.79 -3.07 -22.36
N ASN A 207 12.49 -3.12 -22.60
CA ASN A 207 11.84 -2.38 -23.68
C ASN A 207 12.07 -0.87 -23.56
N ALA A 208 12.07 -0.35 -22.32
CA ALA A 208 12.34 1.07 -22.05
C ALA A 208 13.84 1.45 -22.10
N GLY A 209 14.73 0.48 -22.30
CA GLY A 209 16.18 0.70 -22.44
C GLY A 209 16.94 0.68 -21.11
N PHE A 210 16.34 0.19 -20.03
CA PHE A 210 16.99 0.01 -18.74
C PHE A 210 17.67 -1.36 -18.63
N GLU A 211 18.75 -1.43 -17.86
CA GLU A 211 19.42 -2.71 -17.55
C GLU A 211 18.60 -3.58 -16.61
N GLY A 212 17.82 -2.98 -15.70
CA GLY A 212 17.00 -3.67 -14.70
C GLY A 212 15.72 -2.94 -14.34
N PHE A 213 14.80 -3.68 -13.74
CA PHE A 213 13.49 -3.15 -13.34
C PHE A 213 13.58 -2.11 -12.21
N GLN A 214 14.62 -2.15 -11.39
CA GLN A 214 14.87 -1.18 -10.32
C GLN A 214 14.92 0.25 -10.87
N GLN A 215 15.82 0.51 -11.83
CA GLN A 215 16.01 1.83 -12.43
C GLN A 215 14.75 2.29 -13.18
N TYR A 216 14.09 1.36 -13.89
CA TYR A 216 12.82 1.63 -14.56
C TYR A 216 11.74 2.07 -13.55
N MET A 217 11.64 1.37 -12.40
CA MET A 217 10.63 1.67 -11.40
C MET A 217 10.92 2.98 -10.65
N PHE A 218 12.19 3.28 -10.35
CA PHE A 218 12.59 4.58 -9.79
C PHE A 218 12.21 5.73 -10.72
N ALA A 219 12.44 5.59 -12.02
CA ALA A 219 11.99 6.58 -13.02
C ALA A 219 10.45 6.67 -13.06
N SER A 220 9.74 5.54 -13.07
CA SER A 220 8.28 5.48 -13.09
C SER A 220 7.61 6.09 -11.85
N MET A 221 8.28 6.02 -10.70
CA MET A 221 7.84 6.64 -9.44
C MET A 221 8.33 8.09 -9.26
N HIS A 222 8.97 8.65 -10.28
CA HIS A 222 9.56 10.00 -10.22
C HIS A 222 10.50 10.22 -9.02
N ARG A 223 11.26 9.20 -8.64
CA ARG A 223 12.25 9.27 -7.56
C ARG A 223 13.48 10.01 -8.04
N PHE A 224 13.48 11.32 -7.83
CA PHE A 224 14.51 12.23 -8.36
C PHE A 224 15.58 12.61 -7.35
N ASP A 225 15.35 12.36 -6.06
CA ASP A 225 16.10 12.96 -4.97
C ASP A 225 17.03 11.97 -4.26
N TYR A 226 16.92 10.68 -4.58
CA TYR A 226 17.76 9.61 -4.03
C TYR A 226 17.93 8.46 -5.04
N THR A 227 18.90 7.59 -4.77
CA THR A 227 19.36 6.51 -5.66
C THR A 227 19.13 5.13 -5.03
N ILE A 228 19.33 4.08 -5.81
CA ILE A 228 19.36 2.69 -5.33
C ILE A 228 20.45 2.50 -4.27
N GLU A 229 21.61 3.14 -4.46
CA GLU A 229 22.75 3.09 -3.53
C GLU A 229 22.36 3.67 -2.17
N ASP A 230 21.62 4.77 -2.13
CA ASP A 230 21.10 5.36 -0.88
C ASP A 230 20.19 4.39 -0.14
N CYS A 231 19.35 3.62 -0.85
CA CYS A 231 18.52 2.56 -0.24
C CYS A 231 19.39 1.47 0.40
N LEU A 232 20.45 1.02 -0.30
CA LEU A 232 21.36 0.00 0.23
C LEU A 232 22.14 0.50 1.45
N GLU A 233 22.56 1.77 1.48
CA GLU A 233 23.19 2.40 2.64
C GLU A 233 22.23 2.50 3.82
N PHE A 234 20.96 2.82 3.55
CA PHE A 234 19.91 2.82 4.57
C PHE A 234 19.70 1.44 5.21
N HIS A 235 19.71 0.34 4.40
CA HIS A 235 19.67 -1.02 4.95
C HIS A 235 20.83 -1.28 5.91
N GLY A 236 22.06 -0.84 5.57
CA GLY A 236 23.22 -0.94 6.43
C GLY A 236 23.07 -0.15 7.75
N SER A 237 22.43 0.99 7.69
CA SER A 237 22.12 1.82 8.86
C SER A 237 21.10 1.13 9.79
N ILE A 238 20.03 0.56 9.22
CA ILE A 238 19.04 -0.24 9.97
C ILE A 238 19.69 -1.44 10.65
N GLU A 239 20.56 -2.17 9.93
CA GLU A 239 21.27 -3.33 10.47
C GLU A 239 22.13 -2.94 11.67
N THR A 240 22.78 -1.78 11.60
CA THR A 240 23.71 -1.32 12.63
C THR A 240 22.98 -0.74 13.86
N VAL A 241 21.86 -0.05 13.66
CA VAL A 241 21.17 0.72 14.71
C VAL A 241 19.93 0.01 15.23
N CYS A 242 19.04 -0.43 14.35
CA CYS A 242 17.73 -0.98 14.74
C CYS A 242 17.81 -2.46 15.14
N GLN A 243 18.61 -3.25 14.44
CA GLN A 243 18.69 -4.69 14.68
C GLN A 243 19.21 -5.04 16.10
N PRO A 244 20.23 -4.37 16.67
CA PRO A 244 20.63 -4.60 18.06
C PRO A 244 19.52 -4.29 19.06
N LEU A 245 18.69 -3.27 18.81
CA LEU A 245 17.55 -2.92 19.66
C LEU A 245 16.50 -4.03 19.60
N ARG A 246 16.16 -4.50 18.40
CA ARG A 246 15.23 -5.62 18.21
C ARG A 246 15.71 -6.89 18.90
N HIS A 247 16.98 -7.26 18.73
CA HIS A 247 17.54 -8.45 19.41
C HIS A 247 17.50 -8.33 20.92
N ARG A 248 17.61 -7.10 21.47
CA ARG A 248 17.46 -6.87 22.90
C ARG A 248 16.01 -7.10 23.34
N THR A 249 15.03 -6.55 22.62
CA THR A 249 13.61 -6.77 22.93
C THR A 249 13.21 -8.24 22.78
N ASP A 250 13.70 -8.93 21.75
CA ASP A 250 13.48 -10.38 21.58
C ASP A 250 14.08 -11.18 22.74
N GLY A 251 15.29 -10.83 23.19
CA GLY A 251 15.92 -11.47 24.35
C GLY A 251 15.19 -11.18 25.66
N GLU A 252 14.61 -10.00 25.83
CA GLU A 252 13.74 -9.67 26.96
C GLU A 252 12.45 -10.50 26.90
N ARG A 253 11.79 -10.57 25.74
CA ARG A 253 10.60 -11.38 25.48
C ARG A 253 10.83 -12.85 25.84
N MET A 254 11.95 -13.44 25.38
CA MET A 254 12.30 -14.84 25.64
C MET A 254 12.43 -15.12 27.14
N ARG A 255 13.10 -14.20 27.89
CA ARG A 255 13.26 -14.34 29.35
C ARG A 255 11.94 -14.19 30.10
N GLU A 256 11.12 -13.21 29.75
CA GLU A 256 9.83 -12.94 30.42
C GLU A 256 8.83 -14.09 30.15
N LEU A 257 8.83 -14.65 28.96
CA LEU A 257 7.99 -15.82 28.62
C LEU A 257 8.54 -17.14 29.23
N GLY A 258 9.78 -17.18 29.69
CA GLY A 258 10.39 -18.36 30.28
C GLY A 258 10.60 -19.50 29.27
N VAL A 259 10.92 -19.17 28.01
CA VAL A 259 11.15 -20.15 26.94
C VAL A 259 12.62 -20.17 26.53
N ASP A 260 13.11 -21.34 26.09
CA ASP A 260 14.50 -21.51 25.64
C ASP A 260 14.75 -20.91 24.26
N SER A 261 13.72 -20.86 23.41
CA SER A 261 13.71 -20.18 22.10
C SER A 261 12.33 -19.61 21.81
N LEU A 262 12.30 -18.47 21.11
CA LEU A 262 11.05 -17.89 20.62
C LEU A 262 10.57 -18.67 19.40
N ARG A 263 9.31 -19.01 19.39
CA ARG A 263 8.61 -19.58 18.22
C ARG A 263 7.76 -18.48 17.57
N PRO A 264 7.32 -18.64 16.31
CA PRO A 264 6.48 -17.61 15.64
C PRO A 264 5.27 -17.18 16.45
N TRP A 265 4.64 -18.10 17.15
CA TRP A 265 3.47 -17.85 18.01
C TRP A 265 3.80 -17.21 19.36
N ASP A 266 5.07 -16.94 19.65
CA ASP A 266 5.48 -16.23 20.86
C ASP A 266 5.67 -14.72 20.62
N MET A 267 5.53 -14.25 19.37
CA MET A 267 5.85 -12.87 19.00
C MET A 267 4.74 -11.87 19.32
N GLY A 268 3.45 -12.26 19.27
CA GLY A 268 2.31 -11.35 19.48
C GLY A 268 1.90 -11.21 20.95
N VAL A 269 2.09 -12.24 21.78
CA VAL A 269 1.54 -12.28 23.14
C VAL A 269 2.19 -11.24 24.07
N ASP A 270 1.40 -10.71 25.03
CA ASP A 270 1.92 -9.90 26.13
C ASP A 270 2.80 -10.76 27.06
N VAL A 271 4.06 -10.38 27.22
CA VAL A 271 5.06 -11.14 27.99
C VAL A 271 4.75 -11.23 29.48
N LYS A 272 3.87 -10.39 30.01
CA LYS A 272 3.40 -10.43 31.41
C LYS A 272 2.14 -11.29 31.60
N GLY A 273 1.70 -11.98 30.55
CA GLY A 273 0.54 -12.87 30.59
C GLY A 273 -0.80 -12.14 30.74
N ARG A 274 -0.88 -10.85 30.36
CA ARG A 274 -2.13 -10.10 30.33
C ARG A 274 -2.92 -10.46 29.05
N PRO A 275 -4.27 -10.42 29.10
CA PRO A 275 -5.08 -10.63 27.90
C PRO A 275 -4.74 -9.66 26.78
N ALA A 276 -5.06 -10.03 25.54
CA ALA A 276 -4.95 -9.14 24.38
C ALA A 276 -5.70 -7.83 24.62
N LEU A 277 -5.18 -6.74 24.05
CA LEU A 277 -5.89 -5.47 24.03
C LEU A 277 -7.04 -5.56 23.02
N GLN A 278 -8.25 -5.37 23.49
CA GLN A 278 -9.48 -5.35 22.68
C GLN A 278 -10.18 -4.00 22.85
N PRO A 279 -9.77 -3.00 22.06
CA PRO A 279 -10.24 -1.62 22.22
C PRO A 279 -11.68 -1.38 21.80
N PHE A 280 -12.28 -2.28 21.01
CA PHE A 280 -13.63 -2.16 20.51
C PHE A 280 -14.22 -3.55 20.23
N ASN A 281 -15.54 -3.66 20.24
CA ASN A 281 -16.28 -4.89 19.91
C ASN A 281 -16.95 -4.83 18.55
N ASP A 282 -17.29 -3.64 18.09
CA ASP A 282 -17.85 -3.41 16.76
C ASP A 282 -17.18 -2.21 16.07
N ILE A 283 -17.40 -2.10 14.77
CA ILE A 283 -16.75 -1.10 13.92
C ILE A 283 -17.15 0.33 14.34
N GLN A 284 -18.39 0.54 14.74
CA GLN A 284 -18.84 1.89 15.11
C GLN A 284 -18.18 2.38 16.39
N GLU A 285 -17.90 1.49 17.38
CA GLU A 285 -17.11 1.84 18.57
C GLU A 285 -15.71 2.32 18.18
N MET A 286 -15.09 1.70 17.15
CA MET A 286 -13.78 2.13 16.63
C MET A 286 -13.88 3.49 15.98
N VAL A 287 -14.86 3.72 15.10
CA VAL A 287 -15.07 5.00 14.40
C VAL A 287 -15.31 6.11 15.40
N ASP A 288 -16.24 5.91 16.35
CA ASP A 288 -16.59 6.90 17.38
C ASP A 288 -15.38 7.24 18.27
N GLY A 289 -14.58 6.23 18.63
CA GLY A 289 -13.37 6.41 19.42
C GLY A 289 -12.30 7.23 18.69
N CYS A 290 -12.06 6.92 17.41
CA CYS A 290 -11.14 7.67 16.56
C CYS A 290 -11.63 9.11 16.33
N SER A 291 -12.92 9.31 16.07
CA SER A 291 -13.53 10.65 15.95
C SER A 291 -13.24 11.49 17.22
N ARG A 292 -13.48 10.93 18.42
CA ARG A 292 -13.17 11.62 19.68
C ARG A 292 -11.68 11.95 19.82
N ILE A 293 -10.78 11.03 19.43
CA ILE A 293 -9.35 11.30 19.43
C ILE A 293 -9.02 12.51 18.56
N PHE A 294 -9.51 12.53 17.31
CA PHE A 294 -9.23 13.61 16.38
C PHE A 294 -9.83 14.93 16.80
N HIS A 295 -11.07 14.95 17.32
CA HIS A 295 -11.66 16.16 17.88
C HIS A 295 -10.89 16.69 19.11
N ASN A 296 -10.35 15.80 19.96
CA ASN A 296 -9.51 16.21 21.10
C ASN A 296 -8.16 16.80 20.66
N MET A 297 -7.66 16.43 19.47
CA MET A 297 -6.45 17.02 18.89
C MET A 297 -6.73 18.34 18.20
N SER A 298 -7.75 18.38 17.34
CA SER A 298 -8.17 19.53 16.56
C SER A 298 -9.61 19.34 16.08
N SER A 299 -10.46 20.37 16.26
CA SER A 299 -11.82 20.32 15.70
C SER A 299 -11.82 20.11 14.18
N GLU A 300 -10.85 20.65 13.45
CA GLU A 300 -10.72 20.48 12.01
C GLU A 300 -10.42 19.03 11.61
N LEU A 301 -9.53 18.34 12.34
CA LEU A 301 -9.25 16.93 12.09
C LEU A 301 -10.46 16.05 12.43
N GLY A 302 -11.16 16.37 13.52
CA GLY A 302 -12.40 15.68 13.88
C GLY A 302 -13.46 15.87 12.81
N ASP A 303 -13.70 17.09 12.35
CA ASP A 303 -14.66 17.42 11.29
C ASP A 303 -14.31 16.69 9.97
N TYR A 304 -13.03 16.60 9.60
CA TYR A 304 -12.58 15.84 8.42
C TYR A 304 -12.83 14.33 8.58
N PHE A 305 -12.59 13.78 9.75
CA PHE A 305 -12.85 12.37 10.00
C PHE A 305 -14.35 12.05 9.95
N ASP A 306 -15.19 12.89 10.54
CA ASP A 306 -16.65 12.73 10.50
C ASP A 306 -17.22 12.84 9.07
N LEU A 307 -16.54 13.57 8.17
CA LEU A 307 -16.91 13.59 6.75
C LEU A 307 -16.73 12.23 6.07
N LEU A 308 -15.75 11.41 6.48
CA LEU A 308 -15.55 10.07 5.92
C LEU A 308 -16.73 9.15 6.27
N ASP A 309 -17.16 9.15 7.53
CA ASP A 309 -18.31 8.36 8.00
C ASP A 309 -19.61 8.84 7.35
N THR A 310 -19.85 10.16 7.33
CA THR A 310 -21.07 10.75 6.77
C THR A 310 -21.23 10.53 5.25
N ASN A 311 -20.14 10.35 4.52
CA ASN A 311 -20.16 10.16 3.06
C ASN A 311 -19.90 8.72 2.62
N ASP A 312 -20.07 7.73 3.50
CA ASP A 312 -19.86 6.30 3.22
C ASP A 312 -18.45 6.01 2.63
N CYS A 313 -17.43 6.72 3.15
CA CYS A 313 -16.04 6.60 2.70
C CYS A 313 -15.20 5.63 3.57
N LEU A 314 -15.84 4.76 4.32
CA LEU A 314 -15.22 3.80 5.23
C LEU A 314 -15.71 2.38 4.94
N ASP A 315 -14.81 1.46 4.55
CA ASP A 315 -15.08 0.02 4.52
C ASP A 315 -14.07 -0.69 5.42
N LEU A 316 -14.46 -1.00 6.65
CA LEU A 316 -13.55 -1.26 7.75
C LEU A 316 -13.56 -2.70 8.26
N ASP A 317 -14.69 -3.42 8.18
CA ASP A 317 -14.82 -4.76 8.73
C ASP A 317 -14.06 -5.82 7.93
N SER A 318 -13.57 -6.83 8.62
CA SER A 318 -12.98 -8.01 7.98
C SER A 318 -14.04 -9.03 7.62
N ARG A 319 -14.13 -9.42 6.35
CA ARG A 319 -15.07 -10.41 5.84
C ARG A 319 -14.47 -11.27 4.72
N LYS A 320 -15.09 -12.41 4.44
CA LYS A 320 -14.72 -13.24 3.27
C LYS A 320 -14.93 -12.43 1.99
N GLY A 321 -14.11 -12.67 0.99
CA GLY A 321 -14.20 -11.97 -0.30
C GLY A 321 -13.68 -10.53 -0.26
N LYS A 322 -12.97 -10.13 0.80
CA LYS A 322 -12.31 -8.83 0.89
C LYS A 322 -10.81 -9.00 0.75
N ALA A 323 -10.17 -8.18 -0.07
CA ALA A 323 -8.71 -8.21 -0.25
C ALA A 323 -7.99 -7.95 1.09
N PRO A 324 -6.79 -8.52 1.32
CA PRO A 324 -6.04 -8.27 2.56
C PRO A 324 -5.44 -6.86 2.60
N GLY A 325 -5.12 -6.40 3.81
CA GLY A 325 -4.42 -5.13 4.04
C GLY A 325 -5.34 -4.00 4.43
N GLY A 326 -4.80 -2.79 4.35
CA GLY A 326 -5.47 -1.51 4.54
C GLY A 326 -4.89 -0.51 3.55
N TYR A 327 -5.65 0.48 3.16
CA TYR A 327 -5.21 1.60 2.34
C TYR A 327 -6.17 2.77 2.43
N GLN A 328 -5.65 3.96 2.19
CA GLN A 328 -6.43 5.14 1.84
C GLN A 328 -6.38 5.36 0.32
N TYR A 329 -7.50 5.74 -0.29
CA TYR A 329 -7.57 6.12 -1.71
C TYR A 329 -8.28 7.48 -1.86
N TYR A 330 -7.66 8.44 -2.57
CA TYR A 330 -8.25 9.75 -2.76
C TYR A 330 -9.17 9.80 -3.98
N LEU A 331 -10.42 10.17 -3.79
CA LEU A 331 -11.42 10.38 -4.83
C LEU A 331 -11.25 11.80 -5.38
N GLN A 332 -10.49 11.92 -6.45
CA GLN A 332 -9.91 13.17 -6.94
C GLN A 332 -10.96 14.25 -7.33
N LYS A 333 -12.10 13.83 -7.87
CA LYS A 333 -13.19 14.73 -8.27
C LYS A 333 -14.04 15.14 -7.07
N SER A 334 -14.45 14.19 -6.26
CA SER A 334 -15.26 14.40 -5.06
C SER A 334 -14.49 15.06 -3.92
N ARG A 335 -13.15 15.06 -4.00
CA ARG A 335 -12.26 15.58 -2.95
C ARG A 335 -12.45 14.87 -1.60
N LEU A 336 -12.78 13.59 -1.65
CA LEU A 336 -13.02 12.77 -0.48
C LEU A 336 -12.00 11.61 -0.44
N PRO A 337 -11.31 11.40 0.67
CA PRO A 337 -10.56 10.16 0.91
C PRO A 337 -11.52 9.00 1.20
N PHE A 338 -11.11 7.79 0.81
CA PHE A 338 -11.77 6.55 1.16
C PHE A 338 -10.79 5.68 1.95
N ILE A 339 -11.23 5.08 3.06
CA ILE A 339 -10.40 4.18 3.89
C ILE A 339 -10.95 2.76 3.80
N PHE A 340 -10.06 1.85 3.41
CA PHE A 340 -10.29 0.40 3.40
C PHE A 340 -9.39 -0.25 4.46
N MET A 341 -9.95 -1.17 5.25
CA MET A 341 -9.16 -2.00 6.15
C MET A 341 -9.88 -3.30 6.53
N ASN A 342 -9.22 -4.17 7.27
CA ASN A 342 -9.74 -5.45 7.76
C ASN A 342 -9.72 -5.48 9.29
N ALA A 343 -10.59 -4.72 9.93
CA ALA A 343 -10.66 -4.64 11.38
C ALA A 343 -11.31 -5.90 12.01
N ALA A 344 -10.76 -6.34 13.14
CA ALA A 344 -11.18 -7.52 13.87
C ALA A 344 -11.02 -7.37 15.41
N GLY A 345 -11.14 -6.14 15.94
CA GLY A 345 -11.18 -5.87 17.38
C GLY A 345 -9.82 -5.75 18.08
N THR A 346 -8.71 -5.66 17.35
CA THR A 346 -7.35 -5.62 17.94
C THR A 346 -6.82 -4.19 18.09
N GLN A 347 -5.79 -4.00 18.95
CA GLN A 347 -5.04 -2.75 19.05
C GLN A 347 -4.47 -2.31 17.70
N ARG A 348 -3.95 -3.25 16.90
CA ARG A 348 -3.41 -2.96 15.57
C ARG A 348 -4.43 -2.32 14.64
N ASN A 349 -5.73 -2.60 14.82
CA ASN A 349 -6.77 -1.98 14.00
C ASN A 349 -6.95 -0.49 14.33
N ILE A 350 -6.77 -0.08 15.59
CA ILE A 350 -6.76 1.34 15.95
C ILE A 350 -5.55 2.05 15.32
N GLU A 351 -4.36 1.44 15.41
CA GLU A 351 -3.15 1.97 14.77
C GLU A 351 -3.33 2.12 13.26
N THR A 352 -3.87 1.09 12.59
CA THR A 352 -4.16 1.15 11.15
C THR A 352 -5.18 2.24 10.82
N MET A 353 -6.29 2.37 11.58
CA MET A 353 -7.27 3.41 11.34
C MET A 353 -6.69 4.82 11.48
N ILE A 354 -5.85 5.04 12.48
CA ILE A 354 -5.16 6.32 12.70
C ILE A 354 -4.16 6.59 11.56
N HIS A 355 -3.45 5.55 11.11
CA HIS A 355 -2.51 5.62 9.98
C HIS A 355 -3.23 6.06 8.70
N GLU A 356 -4.28 5.35 8.31
CA GLU A 356 -5.07 5.67 7.10
C GLU A 356 -5.76 7.04 7.21
N ALA A 357 -6.19 7.42 8.43
CA ALA A 357 -6.70 8.78 8.68
C ALA A 357 -5.60 9.84 8.47
N GLY A 358 -4.35 9.55 8.80
CA GLY A 358 -3.22 10.44 8.50
C GLY A 358 -3.07 10.73 7.00
N HIS A 359 -3.18 9.70 6.16
CA HIS A 359 -3.25 9.85 4.69
C HIS A 359 -4.49 10.65 4.26
N ALA A 360 -5.64 10.38 4.88
CA ALA A 360 -6.88 11.09 4.57
C ALA A 360 -6.77 12.59 4.89
N PHE A 361 -6.20 12.96 6.03
CA PHE A 361 -5.98 14.36 6.38
C PHE A 361 -5.01 15.04 5.42
N HIS A 362 -3.93 14.38 5.03
CA HIS A 362 -3.03 14.89 3.98
C HIS A 362 -3.80 15.17 2.69
N SER A 363 -4.67 14.26 2.27
CA SER A 363 -5.51 14.42 1.09
C SER A 363 -6.51 15.57 1.23
N PHE A 364 -7.14 15.77 2.38
CA PHE A 364 -8.01 16.91 2.64
C PHE A 364 -7.24 18.24 2.57
N TYR A 365 -6.06 18.31 3.19
CA TYR A 365 -5.24 19.53 3.15
C TYR A 365 -4.70 19.85 1.76
N SER A 366 -4.40 18.88 0.92
CA SER A 366 -4.01 19.10 -0.48
C SER A 366 -5.20 19.32 -1.40
N GLY A 367 -6.41 18.98 -0.97
CA GLY A 367 -7.64 19.04 -1.77
C GLY A 367 -8.03 20.43 -2.30
N HIS A 368 -7.52 21.52 -1.70
CA HIS A 368 -7.75 22.89 -2.17
C HIS A 368 -6.93 23.25 -3.42
N LEU A 369 -5.92 22.45 -3.78
CA LEU A 369 -5.07 22.70 -4.94
C LEU A 369 -5.83 22.40 -6.23
N ASP A 370 -5.69 23.28 -7.22
CA ASP A 370 -6.49 23.22 -8.44
C ASP A 370 -6.08 22.06 -9.37
N LEU A 371 -4.79 21.70 -9.37
CA LEU A 371 -4.25 20.73 -10.30
C LEU A 371 -4.01 19.38 -9.63
N ILE A 372 -4.44 18.31 -10.27
CA ILE A 372 -4.34 16.94 -9.74
C ILE A 372 -2.89 16.57 -9.34
N HIS A 373 -1.91 16.95 -10.14
CA HIS A 373 -0.50 16.66 -9.89
C HIS A 373 0.12 17.44 -8.71
N GLU A 374 -0.52 18.50 -8.24
CA GLU A 374 -0.09 19.27 -7.08
C GLU A 374 -0.61 18.66 -5.76
N ARG A 375 -1.57 17.72 -5.83
CA ARG A 375 -2.20 17.07 -4.66
C ARG A 375 -1.46 15.81 -4.22
N ASP A 376 -0.74 15.18 -5.14
CA ASP A 376 0.04 14.00 -4.83
C ASP A 376 1.40 14.41 -4.26
N SER A 377 1.83 13.73 -3.22
CA SER A 377 3.18 13.85 -2.67
C SER A 377 4.06 12.70 -3.19
N PRO A 378 5.40 12.86 -3.16
CA PRO A 378 6.27 11.70 -3.24
C PRO A 378 5.86 10.66 -2.20
N ILE A 379 5.92 9.39 -2.57
CA ILE A 379 5.38 8.30 -1.77
C ILE A 379 6.01 8.24 -0.36
N GLU A 380 7.27 8.65 -0.25
CA GLU A 380 8.02 8.74 1.00
C GLU A 380 7.42 9.77 1.97
N PHE A 381 6.81 10.84 1.45
CA PHE A 381 6.17 11.87 2.26
C PHE A 381 4.73 11.54 2.63
N ALA A 382 4.07 10.66 1.89
CA ALA A 382 2.75 10.19 2.26
C ALA A 382 2.77 9.52 3.64
N GLU A 383 3.80 8.70 3.91
CA GLU A 383 3.96 8.00 5.18
C GLU A 383 4.41 8.91 6.34
N VAL A 384 5.00 10.07 6.05
CA VAL A 384 5.25 11.08 7.10
C VAL A 384 3.94 11.53 7.73
N ALA A 385 2.89 11.73 6.93
CA ALA A 385 1.57 12.12 7.44
C ALA A 385 0.94 10.99 8.28
N SER A 386 0.91 9.76 7.78
CA SER A 386 0.28 8.61 8.43
C SER A 386 0.99 8.22 9.74
N MET A 387 2.30 8.03 9.71
CA MET A 387 3.07 7.61 10.90
C MET A 387 3.20 8.72 11.95
N SER A 388 3.24 10.00 11.53
CA SER A 388 3.17 11.11 12.48
C SER A 388 1.84 11.11 13.20
N MET A 389 0.73 10.82 12.53
CA MET A 389 -0.59 10.76 13.15
C MET A 389 -0.66 9.63 14.18
N GLU A 390 -0.08 8.46 13.91
CA GLU A 390 0.02 7.38 14.89
C GLU A 390 0.64 7.85 16.21
N LEU A 391 1.75 8.61 16.14
CA LEU A 391 2.46 9.10 17.34
C LEU A 391 1.76 10.28 18.01
N LEU A 392 1.21 11.21 17.22
CA LEU A 392 0.52 12.40 17.73
C LEU A 392 -0.75 12.07 18.51
N THR A 393 -1.41 10.94 18.18
CA THR A 393 -2.62 10.48 18.87
C THR A 393 -2.34 9.79 20.21
N HIS A 394 -1.09 9.40 20.53
CA HIS A 394 -0.75 8.71 21.78
C HIS A 394 -1.34 9.33 23.05
N PRO A 395 -1.32 10.67 23.25
CA PRO A 395 -1.89 11.29 24.46
C PRO A 395 -3.39 11.05 24.64
N HIS A 396 -4.09 10.65 23.55
CA HIS A 396 -5.55 10.53 23.51
C HIS A 396 -6.04 9.07 23.52
N TRP A 397 -5.17 8.07 23.59
CA TRP A 397 -5.55 6.65 23.53
C TRP A 397 -6.34 6.17 24.75
N GLU A 398 -6.50 7.01 25.79
CA GLU A 398 -7.43 6.78 26.89
C GLU A 398 -8.91 6.84 26.46
N GLU A 399 -9.22 7.27 25.23
CA GLU A 399 -10.55 7.12 24.62
C GLU A 399 -10.96 5.65 24.44
N PHE A 400 -9.97 4.76 24.27
CA PHE A 400 -10.19 3.31 24.10
C PHE A 400 -9.85 2.49 25.33
N TYR A 401 -9.06 3.03 26.26
CA TYR A 401 -8.48 2.26 27.35
C TYR A 401 -8.50 3.02 28.68
N GLU A 402 -8.52 2.24 29.77
CA GLU A 402 -8.05 2.78 31.05
C GLU A 402 -6.55 3.10 30.96
N SER A 403 -6.06 4.05 31.77
CA SER A 403 -4.69 4.60 31.69
C SER A 403 -3.59 3.54 31.65
N LYS A 404 -3.71 2.43 32.40
CA LYS A 404 -2.70 1.35 32.39
C LYS A 404 -2.62 0.58 31.07
N ASP A 405 -3.76 0.39 30.41
CA ASP A 405 -3.82 -0.30 29.13
C ASP A 405 -3.46 0.66 28.00
N ALA A 406 -3.78 1.96 28.10
CA ALA A 406 -3.28 2.99 27.21
C ALA A 406 -1.75 3.06 27.23
N ASP A 407 -1.10 3.06 28.40
CA ASP A 407 0.37 3.01 28.52
C ASP A 407 0.97 1.74 27.91
N ARG A 408 0.28 0.61 28.06
CA ARG A 408 0.66 -0.67 27.45
C ARG A 408 0.57 -0.60 25.93
N ALA A 409 -0.50 -0.04 25.39
CA ALA A 409 -0.70 0.13 23.95
C ALA A 409 0.37 1.05 23.34
N ARG A 410 0.64 2.21 23.96
CA ARG A 410 1.72 3.15 23.55
C ARG A 410 3.08 2.47 23.51
N ARG A 411 3.42 1.71 24.55
CA ARG A 411 4.68 0.98 24.63
C ARG A 411 4.78 -0.07 23.52
N LYS A 412 3.72 -0.86 23.32
CA LYS A 412 3.67 -1.88 22.25
C LYS A 412 3.89 -1.24 20.89
N HIS A 413 3.21 -0.14 20.59
CA HIS A 413 3.35 0.58 19.32
C HIS A 413 4.79 1.07 19.10
N LEU A 414 5.48 1.62 20.12
CA LEU A 414 6.89 2.01 20.01
C LEU A 414 7.82 0.81 19.78
N GLU A 415 7.55 -0.34 20.41
CA GLU A 415 8.30 -1.58 20.16
C GLU A 415 8.03 -2.12 18.74
N ASP A 416 6.79 -1.97 18.21
CA ASP A 416 6.42 -2.35 16.86
C ASP A 416 7.11 -1.47 15.81
N ILE A 417 7.27 -0.14 16.03
CA ILE A 417 8.05 0.76 15.17
C ILE A 417 9.52 0.30 15.08
N ILE A 418 10.15 -0.05 16.21
CA ILE A 418 11.53 -0.59 16.21
C ILE A 418 11.62 -1.87 15.38
N SER A 419 10.59 -2.70 15.40
CA SER A 419 10.53 -3.96 14.66
C SER A 419 10.19 -3.77 13.17
N LEU A 420 9.48 -2.69 12.85
CA LEU A 420 9.07 -2.36 11.49
C LEU A 420 10.26 -1.99 10.61
N MET A 421 11.23 -1.21 11.10
CA MET A 421 12.40 -0.78 10.32
C MET A 421 13.21 -1.96 9.74
N PRO A 422 13.61 -2.99 10.53
CA PRO A 422 14.27 -4.17 9.98
C PRO A 422 13.37 -4.99 9.03
N TRP A 423 12.06 -5.03 9.26
CA TRP A 423 11.13 -5.70 8.36
C TRP A 423 11.09 -5.04 6.99
N MET A 424 11.06 -3.73 6.95
CA MET A 424 11.10 -2.96 5.70
C MET A 424 12.41 -3.16 4.96
N ALA A 425 13.55 -3.11 5.67
CA ALA A 425 14.85 -3.42 5.06
C ALA A 425 14.87 -4.84 4.47
N THR A 426 14.20 -5.82 5.12
CA THR A 426 14.05 -7.17 4.57
C THR A 426 13.32 -7.16 3.24
N ILE A 427 12.15 -6.52 3.18
CA ILE A 427 11.30 -6.47 1.98
C ILE A 427 12.00 -5.72 0.85
N ASP A 428 12.58 -4.56 1.15
CA ASP A 428 13.25 -3.75 0.13
C ASP A 428 14.52 -4.43 -0.40
N ALA A 429 15.37 -4.95 0.47
CA ALA A 429 16.56 -5.70 0.07
C ALA A 429 16.20 -6.96 -0.74
N PHE A 430 15.07 -7.61 -0.41
CA PHE A 430 14.57 -8.74 -1.19
C PHE A 430 14.18 -8.33 -2.60
N GLN A 431 13.45 -7.22 -2.76
CA GLN A 431 13.09 -6.70 -4.08
C GLN A 431 14.31 -6.31 -4.89
N HIS A 432 15.26 -5.60 -4.28
CA HIS A 432 16.52 -5.24 -4.95
C HIS A 432 17.25 -6.48 -5.47
N TRP A 433 17.33 -7.54 -4.66
CA TRP A 433 17.98 -8.78 -5.10
C TRP A 433 17.18 -9.49 -6.22
N VAL A 434 15.87 -9.63 -6.07
CA VAL A 434 15.00 -10.30 -7.06
C VAL A 434 15.12 -9.64 -8.43
N TYR A 435 15.04 -8.31 -8.51
CA TYR A 435 15.06 -7.60 -9.79
C TYR A 435 16.47 -7.35 -10.34
N ALA A 436 17.51 -7.47 -9.53
CA ALA A 436 18.89 -7.56 -10.02
C ALA A 436 19.21 -8.95 -10.59
N ASN A 437 18.47 -9.99 -10.23
CA ASN A 437 18.67 -11.37 -10.66
C ASN A 437 17.40 -11.96 -11.29
N PRO A 438 16.85 -11.41 -12.38
CA PRO A 438 15.49 -11.77 -12.87
C PRO A 438 15.36 -13.23 -13.33
N ASN A 439 16.46 -13.95 -13.50
CA ASN A 439 16.49 -15.35 -13.92
C ASN A 439 16.82 -16.33 -12.77
N HIS A 440 16.73 -15.88 -11.52
CA HIS A 440 16.96 -16.73 -10.36
C HIS A 440 15.92 -17.86 -10.26
N SER A 441 16.32 -18.99 -9.69
CA SER A 441 15.40 -20.09 -9.36
C SER A 441 14.59 -19.80 -8.09
N ARG A 442 13.52 -20.56 -7.86
CA ARG A 442 12.73 -20.45 -6.62
C ARG A 442 13.56 -20.86 -5.39
N GLU A 443 14.52 -21.78 -5.54
CA GLU A 443 15.45 -22.18 -4.50
C GLU A 443 16.38 -21.03 -4.13
N GLU A 444 17.01 -20.38 -5.10
CA GLU A 444 17.86 -19.19 -4.86
C GLU A 444 17.06 -18.05 -4.21
N ARG A 445 15.80 -17.87 -4.60
CA ARG A 445 14.88 -16.89 -3.97
C ARG A 445 14.62 -17.22 -2.52
N ALA A 446 14.35 -18.48 -2.22
CA ALA A 446 14.14 -18.96 -0.85
C ALA A 446 15.40 -18.81 0.01
N GLU A 447 16.57 -19.16 -0.52
CA GLU A 447 17.85 -18.99 0.17
C GLU A 447 18.10 -17.49 0.49
N LYS A 448 17.84 -16.61 -0.49
CA LYS A 448 17.98 -15.16 -0.27
C LYS A 448 17.00 -14.61 0.75
N TRP A 449 15.76 -15.08 0.72
CA TRP A 449 14.76 -14.70 1.71
C TRP A 449 15.18 -15.09 3.13
N LEU A 450 15.70 -16.33 3.30
CA LEU A 450 16.20 -16.81 4.59
C LEU A 450 17.44 -16.03 5.06
N GLU A 451 18.40 -15.75 4.16
CA GLU A 451 19.58 -14.90 4.44
C GLU A 451 19.16 -13.53 4.98
N LEU A 452 18.20 -12.88 4.32
CA LEU A 452 17.68 -11.58 4.78
C LEU A 452 16.93 -11.70 6.10
N GLY A 453 16.22 -12.79 6.32
CA GLY A 453 15.59 -13.11 7.60
C GLY A 453 16.60 -13.28 8.75
N GLU A 454 17.78 -13.85 8.48
CA GLU A 454 18.87 -13.90 9.47
C GLU A 454 19.50 -12.53 9.71
N ARG A 455 19.62 -11.72 8.66
CA ARG A 455 20.24 -10.39 8.72
C ARG A 455 19.36 -9.38 9.45
N PHE A 456 18.08 -9.32 9.13
CA PHE A 456 17.15 -8.28 9.59
C PHE A 456 15.99 -8.82 10.44
N GLY A 457 15.72 -10.11 10.40
CA GLY A 457 14.57 -10.72 11.07
C GLY A 457 14.72 -10.87 12.59
N PRO A 458 13.64 -11.25 13.27
CA PRO A 458 13.68 -11.63 14.67
C PRO A 458 14.40 -12.96 14.84
N LYS A 459 14.95 -13.19 16.04
CA LYS A 459 15.53 -14.50 16.42
C LYS A 459 14.42 -15.48 16.80
N VAL A 460 13.78 -16.06 15.79
CA VAL A 460 12.68 -17.00 15.94
C VAL A 460 13.10 -18.37 15.41
N ASP A 461 12.90 -19.40 16.22
CA ASP A 461 13.15 -20.78 15.83
C ASP A 461 11.99 -21.31 14.95
N MET A 462 12.30 -21.58 13.68
CA MET A 462 11.38 -22.11 12.66
C MET A 462 11.50 -23.62 12.47
N THR A 463 12.21 -24.33 13.35
CA THR A 463 12.38 -25.80 13.25
C THR A 463 11.03 -26.50 13.11
N GLY A 464 10.91 -27.34 12.06
CA GLY A 464 9.68 -28.06 11.69
C GLY A 464 8.73 -27.28 10.79
N PHE A 465 9.09 -26.03 10.40
CA PHE A 465 8.30 -25.16 9.50
C PHE A 465 9.19 -24.53 8.43
N GLU A 466 10.27 -25.19 8.07
CA GLU A 466 11.28 -24.69 7.14
C GLU A 466 10.68 -24.34 5.77
N ASP A 467 9.77 -25.17 5.25
CA ASP A 467 9.14 -24.92 3.95
C ASP A 467 8.17 -23.72 3.97
N ILE A 468 7.43 -23.55 5.07
CA ILE A 468 6.58 -22.35 5.28
C ILE A 468 7.46 -21.10 5.38
N HIS A 469 8.61 -21.18 6.06
CA HIS A 469 9.53 -20.06 6.22
C HIS A 469 10.11 -19.59 4.88
N LYS A 470 10.52 -20.52 4.00
CA LYS A 470 11.07 -20.24 2.66
C LYS A 470 10.14 -19.37 1.79
N VAL A 471 8.82 -19.50 1.98
CA VAL A 471 7.81 -18.81 1.16
C VAL A 471 7.04 -17.73 1.93
N SER A 472 7.45 -17.41 3.14
CA SER A 472 6.72 -16.45 3.99
C SER A 472 6.71 -15.00 3.44
N TRP A 473 7.54 -14.67 2.44
CA TRP A 473 7.50 -13.44 1.67
C TRP A 473 6.19 -13.26 0.90
N GLN A 474 5.51 -14.35 0.52
CA GLN A 474 4.27 -14.34 -0.28
C GLN A 474 3.10 -13.59 0.38
N ARG A 475 3.15 -13.42 1.70
CA ARG A 475 2.15 -12.64 2.44
C ARG A 475 2.26 -11.12 2.24
N GLN A 476 3.36 -10.66 1.62
CA GLN A 476 3.64 -9.24 1.42
C GLN A 476 3.05 -8.78 0.08
N GLY A 477 1.84 -8.24 0.09
CA GLY A 477 1.11 -7.83 -1.12
C GLY A 477 1.84 -6.78 -1.96
N HIS A 478 2.66 -5.90 -1.34
CA HIS A 478 3.45 -4.90 -2.04
C HIS A 478 4.41 -5.49 -3.08
N LEU A 479 4.97 -6.69 -2.83
CA LEU A 479 5.83 -7.37 -3.82
C LEU A 479 5.09 -7.65 -5.13
N PHE A 480 3.80 -7.92 -5.03
CA PHE A 480 2.94 -8.21 -6.18
C PHE A 480 2.38 -6.94 -6.82
N GLY A 481 1.73 -6.07 -6.05
CA GLY A 481 0.97 -4.92 -6.54
C GLY A 481 1.81 -3.68 -6.82
N VAL A 482 2.72 -3.33 -5.91
CA VAL A 482 3.45 -2.04 -5.92
C VAL A 482 4.92 -2.25 -5.51
N PRO A 483 5.72 -2.89 -6.37
CA PRO A 483 7.13 -3.15 -6.05
C PRO A 483 7.90 -1.84 -5.81
N PHE A 484 8.84 -1.88 -4.87
CA PHE A 484 9.61 -0.73 -4.39
C PHE A 484 8.80 0.37 -3.70
N TYR A 485 7.52 0.11 -3.37
CA TYR A 485 6.74 1.06 -2.56
C TYR A 485 7.42 1.37 -1.23
N LEU A 486 8.03 0.37 -0.57
CA LEU A 486 8.58 0.48 0.79
C LEU A 486 10.07 0.91 0.85
N SER A 487 10.72 1.32 -0.25
CA SER A 487 12.19 1.49 -0.28
C SER A 487 12.73 2.49 0.75
N LEU A 488 12.06 3.61 1.00
CA LEU A 488 12.49 4.63 1.99
C LEU A 488 11.30 5.26 2.75
N ILE A 489 10.17 4.60 2.75
CA ILE A 489 8.87 5.14 3.17
C ILE A 489 8.79 5.55 4.64
N HIS A 490 9.65 5.07 5.50
CA HIS A 490 9.54 5.26 6.95
C HIS A 490 10.77 5.94 7.56
N ILE A 491 11.34 6.90 6.84
CA ILE A 491 12.45 7.71 7.37
C ILE A 491 11.92 8.92 8.13
#